data_ff426c43610ef783ba763b9582aa6cb5
#
_entry.id   ff426c43610ef783ba763b9582aa6cb5
#
_cell.length_a   1.000
_cell.length_b   1.000
_cell.length_c   1.000
_cell.angle_alpha   90.00
_cell.angle_beta   90.00
_cell.angle_gamma   90.00
#
_symmetry.space_group_name_H-M   'P 1'
#
loop_
_entity.id
_entity.type
_entity.pdbx_description
1 polymer ?
#
loop_
_entity_poly.entity_id
_entity_poly.type
_entity_poly.pdbx_seq_one_letter_code
_entity_poly.pdbx_strand_id
1 'polypeptide(L)'
;VVNGLYKGFFIQDPQGDGDPATSDGLFIHSTQANGAIVPGAEVCVSGKVKEYFNQTQLSADALVVTQPVGAVPTAVDLVPVAGESLSQLLERHEGMQVRLVPESSLVVTRNFSFDYDGKRNNLVLAYGAPLIKSTQKFAAMSQEASDWALRNQQNQLVVETDAKAPDGVLPWFPGFNAEDGYLRIGDKLNGLEGALGYSYNL
;
A
#
# COMPACT_ATOMS: atom_id res chain seq x y z
N VAL A 1 -5.28 -1.01 10.24
CA VAL A 1 -5.58 0.35 9.77
C VAL A 1 -7.05 0.43 9.44
N VAL A 2 -7.76 1.40 10.01
CA VAL A 2 -9.18 1.65 9.70
C VAL A 2 -9.24 2.67 8.58
N ASN A 3 -9.75 2.28 7.44
CA ASN A 3 -9.92 3.19 6.31
C ASN A 3 -11.38 3.58 6.15
N GLY A 4 -11.76 4.75 6.65
CA GLY A 4 -13.13 5.27 6.55
C GLY A 4 -13.59 5.54 5.12
N LEU A 5 -12.66 5.79 4.18
CA LEU A 5 -12.98 6.05 2.77
C LEU A 5 -13.46 4.78 2.06
N TYR A 6 -12.79 3.64 2.32
CA TYR A 6 -13.11 2.35 1.69
C TYR A 6 -14.12 1.52 2.48
N LYS A 7 -14.68 2.06 3.56
CA LYS A 7 -15.66 1.39 4.44
C LYS A 7 -15.15 0.03 4.92
N GLY A 8 -13.95 0.04 5.52
CA GLY A 8 -13.35 -1.21 5.97
C GLY A 8 -12.09 -0.99 6.79
N PHE A 9 -11.42 -2.09 7.06
CA PHE A 9 -10.18 -2.13 7.81
C PHE A 9 -9.36 -3.36 7.44
N PHE A 10 -8.07 -3.33 7.71
CA PHE A 10 -7.18 -4.47 7.53
C PHE A 10 -7.06 -5.26 8.81
N ILE A 11 -7.05 -6.58 8.69
CA ILE A 11 -6.67 -7.51 9.76
C ILE A 11 -5.42 -8.25 9.35
N GLN A 12 -4.65 -8.73 10.33
CA GLN A 12 -3.46 -9.54 10.10
C GLN A 12 -3.32 -10.56 11.21
N ASP A 13 -3.00 -11.81 10.85
CA ASP A 13 -2.59 -12.82 11.81
C ASP A 13 -1.16 -12.49 12.30
N PRO A 14 -0.95 -12.23 13.60
CA PRO A 14 0.37 -11.90 14.11
C PRO A 14 1.35 -13.08 14.14
N GLN A 15 0.86 -14.30 13.97
CA GLN A 15 1.68 -15.53 13.98
C GLN A 15 1.92 -16.06 12.57
N GLY A 16 1.01 -15.75 11.64
CA GLY A 16 1.03 -16.24 10.27
C GLY A 16 0.85 -17.75 10.14
N ASP A 17 0.75 -18.22 8.93
CA ASP A 17 0.66 -19.66 8.60
C ASP A 17 2.04 -20.31 8.40
N GLY A 18 3.10 -19.50 8.38
CA GLY A 18 4.50 -19.92 8.16
C GLY A 18 4.87 -20.13 6.70
N ASP A 19 3.99 -19.83 5.75
CA ASP A 19 4.29 -19.84 4.32
C ASP A 19 4.63 -18.42 3.84
N PRO A 20 5.90 -18.11 3.50
CA PRO A 20 6.27 -16.78 3.04
C PRO A 20 5.72 -16.43 1.65
N ALA A 21 5.08 -17.36 0.95
CA ALA A 21 4.48 -17.13 -0.37
C ALA A 21 3.02 -16.65 -0.30
N THR A 22 2.40 -16.73 0.88
CA THR A 22 1.03 -16.31 1.12
C THR A 22 0.98 -15.11 2.06
N SER A 23 -0.08 -14.30 1.96
CA SER A 23 -0.28 -13.16 2.85
C SER A 23 -1.03 -13.60 4.11
N ASP A 24 -0.57 -13.13 5.26
CA ASP A 24 -1.28 -13.25 6.55
C ASP A 24 -2.26 -12.08 6.80
N GLY A 25 -2.45 -11.21 5.81
CA GLY A 25 -3.30 -10.02 5.87
C GLY A 25 -4.59 -10.17 5.06
N LEU A 26 -5.62 -9.42 5.43
CA LEU A 26 -6.87 -9.40 4.68
C LEU A 26 -7.61 -8.07 4.87
N PHE A 27 -8.16 -7.52 3.79
CA PHE A 27 -9.07 -6.38 3.89
C PHE A 27 -10.49 -6.84 4.23
N ILE A 28 -11.08 -6.22 5.25
CA ILE A 28 -12.46 -6.46 5.67
C ILE A 28 -13.33 -5.29 5.22
N HIS A 29 -14.18 -5.53 4.24
CA HIS A 29 -15.20 -4.57 3.84
C HIS A 29 -16.40 -4.70 4.78
N SER A 30 -16.69 -3.64 5.53
CA SER A 30 -17.83 -3.61 6.46
C SER A 30 -18.40 -2.20 6.58
N THR A 31 -19.71 -2.10 6.40
CA THR A 31 -20.47 -0.86 6.70
C THR A 31 -20.78 -0.74 8.19
N GLN A 32 -20.55 -1.79 8.97
CA GLN A 32 -20.75 -1.82 10.43
C GLN A 32 -19.46 -1.47 11.20
N ALA A 33 -18.35 -1.22 10.52
CA ALA A 33 -17.12 -0.80 11.16
C ALA A 33 -17.38 0.53 11.90
N ASN A 34 -17.25 0.51 13.20
CA ASN A 34 -17.50 1.65 14.10
C ASN A 34 -16.25 1.95 14.91
N GLY A 35 -16.31 2.98 15.74
CA GLY A 35 -15.18 3.42 16.57
C GLY A 35 -14.69 2.41 17.62
N ALA A 36 -15.29 1.22 17.74
CA ALA A 36 -14.78 0.15 18.59
C ALA A 36 -13.64 -0.64 17.93
N ILE A 37 -13.46 -0.53 16.60
CA ILE A 37 -12.37 -1.16 15.86
C ILE A 37 -11.22 -0.17 15.79
N VAL A 38 -10.22 -0.41 16.61
CA VAL A 38 -8.99 0.37 16.67
C VAL A 38 -7.78 -0.50 16.36
N PRO A 39 -6.64 0.09 15.94
CA PRO A 39 -5.41 -0.69 15.75
C PRO A 39 -5.06 -1.51 17.00
N GLY A 40 -4.78 -2.81 16.82
CA GLY A 40 -4.50 -3.75 17.90
C GLY A 40 -5.73 -4.42 18.49
N ALA A 41 -6.95 -4.05 18.10
CA ALA A 41 -8.13 -4.80 18.52
C ALA A 41 -8.14 -6.19 17.85
N GLU A 42 -8.51 -7.20 18.61
CA GLU A 42 -8.73 -8.55 18.10
C GLU A 42 -10.20 -8.70 17.68
N VAL A 43 -10.42 -9.21 16.47
CA VAL A 43 -11.76 -9.34 15.90
C VAL A 43 -12.01 -10.73 15.35
N CYS A 44 -13.26 -11.17 15.44
CA CYS A 44 -13.75 -12.33 14.72
C CYS A 44 -14.74 -11.86 13.65
N VAL A 45 -14.47 -12.20 12.40
CA VAL A 45 -15.26 -11.78 11.25
C VAL A 45 -15.73 -12.99 10.47
N SER A 46 -16.99 -13.00 10.08
CA SER A 46 -17.52 -13.96 9.11
C SER A 46 -18.16 -13.25 7.95
N GLY A 47 -18.08 -13.84 6.76
CA GLY A 47 -18.59 -13.22 5.55
C GLY A 47 -18.20 -13.95 4.28
N LYS A 48 -18.30 -13.26 3.14
CA LYS A 48 -17.99 -13.80 1.82
C LYS A 48 -16.68 -13.22 1.31
N VAL A 49 -15.74 -14.09 0.97
CA VAL A 49 -14.51 -13.71 0.28
C VAL A 49 -14.81 -13.39 -1.18
N LYS A 50 -14.24 -12.33 -1.70
CA LYS A 50 -14.34 -11.91 -3.10
C LYS A 50 -13.15 -11.07 -3.53
N GLU A 51 -12.89 -11.06 -4.82
CA GLU A 51 -11.99 -10.11 -5.46
C GLU A 51 -12.75 -8.81 -5.80
N TYR A 52 -12.17 -7.68 -5.45
CA TYR A 52 -12.69 -6.36 -5.78
C TYR A 52 -11.57 -5.44 -6.25
N PHE A 53 -11.54 -5.13 -7.55
CA PHE A 53 -10.44 -4.40 -8.20
C PHE A 53 -9.06 -4.99 -7.90
N ASN A 54 -8.93 -6.30 -8.03
CA ASN A 54 -7.75 -7.10 -7.71
C ASN A 54 -7.32 -7.07 -6.22
N GLN A 55 -8.18 -6.65 -5.32
CA GLN A 55 -7.98 -6.80 -3.89
C GLN A 55 -8.81 -7.95 -3.36
N THR A 56 -8.14 -8.91 -2.74
CA THR A 56 -8.82 -9.95 -1.96
C THR A 56 -9.45 -9.33 -0.72
N GLN A 57 -10.75 -9.46 -0.59
CA GLN A 57 -11.46 -8.91 0.57
C GLN A 57 -12.54 -9.85 1.09
N LEU A 58 -12.83 -9.74 2.39
CA LEU A 58 -13.99 -10.36 3.00
C LEU A 58 -15.08 -9.31 3.21
N SER A 59 -16.24 -9.50 2.54
CA SER A 59 -17.45 -8.73 2.85
C SER A 59 -18.08 -9.29 4.10
N ALA A 60 -18.02 -8.54 5.21
CA ALA A 60 -18.47 -8.99 6.50
C ALA A 60 -20.00 -9.07 6.59
N ASP A 61 -20.51 -10.25 6.96
CA ASP A 61 -21.89 -10.49 7.36
C ASP A 61 -22.05 -10.32 8.88
N ALA A 62 -21.03 -10.71 9.67
CA ALA A 62 -20.98 -10.52 11.10
C ALA A 62 -19.56 -10.16 11.56
N LEU A 63 -19.49 -9.33 12.61
CA LEU A 63 -18.26 -8.81 13.17
C LEU A 63 -18.38 -8.72 14.68
N VAL A 64 -17.42 -9.30 15.40
CA VAL A 64 -17.33 -9.26 16.86
C VAL A 64 -15.93 -8.81 17.25
N VAL A 65 -15.82 -7.83 18.13
CA VAL A 65 -14.56 -7.46 18.78
C VAL A 65 -14.38 -8.38 19.97
N THR A 66 -13.40 -9.29 19.91
CA THR A 66 -13.12 -10.25 20.97
C THR A 66 -12.21 -9.67 22.03
N GLN A 67 -11.27 -8.77 21.62
CA GLN A 67 -10.41 -8.02 22.51
C GLN A 67 -10.28 -6.57 22.01
N PRO A 68 -10.79 -5.58 22.74
CA PRO A 68 -10.86 -4.20 22.26
C PRO A 68 -9.50 -3.48 22.26
N VAL A 69 -8.52 -3.98 23.02
CA VAL A 69 -7.16 -3.42 23.10
C VAL A 69 -6.16 -4.57 23.11
N GLY A 70 -5.26 -4.60 22.16
CA GLY A 70 -4.18 -5.57 22.04
C GLY A 70 -2.96 -4.96 21.36
N ALA A 71 -1.98 -5.80 21.03
CA ALA A 71 -0.79 -5.36 20.30
C ALA A 71 -1.10 -5.15 18.81
N VAL A 72 -0.67 -4.03 18.28
CA VAL A 72 -0.66 -3.84 16.81
C VAL A 72 0.33 -4.84 16.21
N PRO A 73 -0.03 -5.56 15.13
CA PRO A 73 0.90 -6.44 14.45
C PRO A 73 2.19 -5.72 14.06
N THR A 74 3.33 -6.39 14.26
CA THR A 74 4.62 -5.83 13.84
C THR A 74 4.66 -5.73 12.31
N ALA A 75 5.11 -4.59 11.80
CA ALA A 75 5.26 -4.41 10.37
C ALA A 75 6.31 -5.39 9.80
N VAL A 76 5.98 -6.03 8.70
CA VAL A 76 6.88 -6.94 7.97
C VAL A 76 7.74 -6.13 7.02
N ASP A 77 9.05 -6.41 7.00
CA ASP A 77 9.97 -5.74 6.08
C ASP A 77 9.68 -6.16 4.64
N LEU A 78 9.42 -5.19 3.78
CA LEU A 78 9.11 -5.42 2.36
C LEU A 78 10.42 -5.70 1.58
N VAL A 79 10.91 -6.93 1.66
CA VAL A 79 12.18 -7.35 1.04
C VAL A 79 11.91 -8.36 -0.07
N PRO A 80 12.30 -8.05 -1.34
CA PRO A 80 12.15 -8.99 -2.44
C PRO A 80 13.10 -10.18 -2.33
N VAL A 81 12.64 -11.34 -2.74
CA VAL A 81 13.51 -12.52 -2.93
C VAL A 81 14.13 -12.51 -4.33
N ALA A 82 15.20 -13.28 -4.52
CA ALA A 82 15.90 -13.31 -5.79
C ALA A 82 14.99 -13.72 -6.96
N GLY A 83 14.90 -12.86 -7.98
CA GLY A 83 14.06 -13.08 -9.17
C GLY A 83 12.59 -12.68 -9.02
N GLU A 84 12.18 -12.19 -7.86
CA GLU A 84 10.81 -11.73 -7.61
C GLU A 84 10.56 -10.39 -8.29
N SER A 85 9.41 -10.27 -8.95
CA SER A 85 8.91 -8.99 -9.45
C SER A 85 8.26 -8.18 -8.31
N LEU A 86 8.14 -6.86 -8.50
CA LEU A 86 7.42 -6.03 -7.53
C LEU A 86 5.98 -6.51 -7.32
N SER A 87 5.28 -6.88 -8.39
CA SER A 87 3.90 -7.38 -8.27
C SER A 87 3.81 -8.64 -7.39
N GLN A 88 4.75 -9.58 -7.52
CA GLN A 88 4.77 -10.78 -6.68
C GLN A 88 5.09 -10.44 -5.21
N LEU A 89 6.05 -9.53 -5.00
CA LEU A 89 6.37 -9.03 -3.67
C LEU A 89 5.16 -8.38 -2.99
N LEU A 90 4.42 -7.54 -3.72
CA LEU A 90 3.24 -6.86 -3.19
C LEU A 90 2.09 -7.84 -2.92
N GLU A 91 1.87 -8.80 -3.82
CA GLU A 91 0.81 -9.82 -3.70
C GLU A 91 0.96 -10.64 -2.42
N ARG A 92 2.14 -11.18 -2.15
CA ARG A 92 2.37 -11.98 -0.94
C ARG A 92 2.36 -11.20 0.37
N HIS A 93 2.20 -9.86 0.32
CA HIS A 93 2.04 -9.01 1.49
C HIS A 93 0.72 -8.24 1.47
N GLU A 94 -0.19 -8.54 0.54
CA GLU A 94 -1.46 -7.84 0.44
C GLU A 94 -2.23 -7.90 1.77
N GLY A 95 -2.76 -6.76 2.21
CA GLY A 95 -3.50 -6.66 3.48
C GLY A 95 -2.64 -6.57 4.74
N MET A 96 -1.31 -6.75 4.64
CA MET A 96 -0.43 -6.73 5.79
C MET A 96 0.06 -5.33 6.13
N GLN A 97 0.46 -5.14 7.39
CA GLN A 97 1.29 -4.02 7.83
C GLN A 97 2.72 -4.26 7.36
N VAL A 98 3.22 -3.40 6.49
CA VAL A 98 4.57 -3.52 5.92
C VAL A 98 5.44 -2.33 6.27
N ARG A 99 6.75 -2.53 6.19
CA ARG A 99 7.75 -1.49 6.42
C ARG A 99 8.74 -1.45 5.24
N LEU A 100 9.02 -0.24 4.77
CA LEU A 100 10.09 -0.03 3.80
C LEU A 100 11.44 -0.01 4.50
N VAL A 101 12.37 -0.78 3.97
CA VAL A 101 13.77 -0.86 4.42
C VAL A 101 14.71 -0.61 3.24
N PRO A 102 16.01 -0.36 3.43
CA PRO A 102 16.94 -0.15 2.32
C PRO A 102 16.93 -1.29 1.29
N GLU A 103 16.75 -2.52 1.75
CA GLU A 103 16.67 -3.75 0.95
C GLU A 103 15.41 -3.84 0.10
N SER A 104 14.36 -3.06 0.38
CA SER A 104 13.14 -2.98 -0.44
C SER A 104 13.44 -2.53 -1.87
N SER A 105 14.59 -1.89 -2.07
CA SER A 105 15.06 -1.42 -3.40
C SER A 105 14.06 -0.50 -4.11
N LEU A 106 13.21 0.20 -3.36
CA LEU A 106 12.24 1.15 -3.87
C LEU A 106 12.81 2.57 -3.85
N VAL A 107 12.61 3.29 -4.94
CA VAL A 107 13.08 4.67 -5.12
C VAL A 107 11.93 5.59 -5.52
N VAL A 108 12.00 6.85 -5.12
CA VAL A 108 10.99 7.85 -5.50
C VAL A 108 11.02 8.07 -7.01
N THR A 109 9.89 7.90 -7.67
CA THR A 109 9.70 8.18 -9.11
C THR A 109 8.72 9.33 -9.36
N ARG A 110 7.86 9.63 -8.41
CA ARG A 110 7.04 10.84 -8.33
C ARG A 110 6.99 11.29 -6.87
N ASN A 111 7.53 12.46 -6.59
CA ASN A 111 7.74 12.93 -5.23
C ASN A 111 6.48 13.48 -4.54
N PHE A 112 5.49 13.92 -5.31
CA PHE A 112 4.23 14.43 -4.78
C PHE A 112 3.12 14.38 -5.83
N SER A 113 1.91 14.10 -5.39
CA SER A 113 0.66 14.34 -6.12
C SER A 113 -0.50 14.42 -5.13
N PHE A 114 -1.63 14.85 -5.62
CA PHE A 114 -2.85 15.02 -4.84
C PHE A 114 -4.01 14.30 -5.51
N ASP A 115 -4.68 13.45 -4.75
CA ASP A 115 -5.93 12.82 -5.17
C ASP A 115 -7.09 13.76 -4.86
N TYR A 116 -7.70 14.32 -5.91
CA TYR A 116 -8.80 15.27 -5.78
C TYR A 116 -10.08 14.64 -5.20
N ASP A 117 -10.35 13.39 -5.49
CA ASP A 117 -11.54 12.69 -5.03
C ASP A 117 -11.41 12.32 -3.55
N GLY A 118 -10.33 11.66 -3.18
CA GLY A 118 -10.05 11.25 -1.80
C GLY A 118 -9.47 12.36 -0.93
N LYS A 119 -9.01 13.47 -1.53
CA LYS A 119 -8.31 14.55 -0.83
C LYS A 119 -7.05 14.07 -0.10
N ARG A 120 -6.33 13.12 -0.70
CA ARG A 120 -5.14 12.49 -0.14
C ARG A 120 -3.89 12.94 -0.87
N ASN A 121 -2.83 13.17 -0.12
CA ASN A 121 -1.51 13.39 -0.67
C ASN A 121 -0.85 12.04 -0.95
N ASN A 122 -0.11 11.94 -2.04
CA ASN A 122 0.57 10.70 -2.41
C ASN A 122 1.92 10.94 -3.10
N LEU A 123 2.73 9.92 -3.10
CA LEU A 123 3.95 9.80 -3.89
C LEU A 123 3.99 8.42 -4.56
N VAL A 124 4.88 8.24 -5.53
CA VAL A 124 5.06 6.94 -6.18
C VAL A 124 6.51 6.50 -6.06
N LEU A 125 6.68 5.27 -5.64
CA LEU A 125 7.96 4.55 -5.62
C LEU A 125 8.03 3.60 -6.80
N ALA A 126 9.23 3.34 -7.29
CA ALA A 126 9.51 2.36 -8.32
C ALA A 126 10.61 1.40 -7.88
N TYR A 127 10.56 0.16 -8.35
CA TYR A 127 11.54 -0.86 -8.02
C TYR A 127 12.82 -0.68 -8.84
N GLY A 128 13.95 -0.57 -8.14
CA GLY A 128 15.29 -0.48 -8.70
C GLY A 128 15.69 0.89 -9.22
N ALA A 129 14.87 1.54 -10.04
CA ALA A 129 15.19 2.83 -10.64
C ALA A 129 13.93 3.67 -10.94
N PRO A 130 14.04 5.01 -11.01
CA PRO A 130 12.92 5.86 -11.40
C PRO A 130 12.36 5.48 -12.77
N LEU A 131 11.03 5.54 -12.90
CA LEU A 131 10.34 5.20 -14.14
C LEU A 131 10.54 6.29 -15.20
N ILE A 132 10.70 5.84 -16.44
CA ILE A 132 10.82 6.71 -17.63
C ILE A 132 9.54 6.55 -18.46
N LYS A 133 8.92 7.65 -18.84
CA LYS A 133 7.73 7.62 -19.71
C LYS A 133 8.04 6.85 -21.00
N SER A 134 7.09 6.02 -21.46
CA SER A 134 7.25 5.19 -22.66
C SER A 134 7.63 6.00 -23.90
N THR A 135 7.03 7.19 -24.06
CA THR A 135 7.28 8.09 -25.21
C THR A 135 8.62 8.83 -25.16
N GLN A 136 9.39 8.72 -24.08
CA GLN A 136 10.78 9.19 -24.03
C GLN A 136 11.76 8.14 -24.59
N LYS A 137 11.31 6.88 -24.72
CA LYS A 137 12.15 5.76 -25.21
C LYS A 137 11.72 5.25 -26.57
N PHE A 138 10.42 5.29 -26.86
CA PHE A 138 9.81 4.67 -28.03
C PHE A 138 8.87 5.64 -28.73
N ALA A 139 8.60 5.40 -30.00
CA ALA A 139 7.63 6.20 -30.77
C ALA A 139 6.24 6.11 -30.12
N ALA A 140 5.52 7.23 -30.09
CA ALA A 140 4.16 7.25 -29.62
C ALA A 140 3.29 6.26 -30.41
N MET A 141 2.38 5.57 -29.72
CA MET A 141 1.47 4.55 -30.28
C MET A 141 2.16 3.29 -30.83
N SER A 142 3.47 3.10 -30.61
CA SER A 142 4.14 1.83 -30.93
C SER A 142 3.82 0.73 -29.90
N GLN A 143 3.98 -0.53 -30.29
CA GLN A 143 3.81 -1.66 -29.39
C GLN A 143 4.82 -1.60 -28.24
N GLU A 144 6.07 -1.24 -28.53
CA GLU A 144 7.14 -1.08 -27.52
C GLU A 144 6.78 0.00 -26.50
N ALA A 145 6.15 1.11 -26.92
CA ALA A 145 5.68 2.14 -25.99
C ALA A 145 4.56 1.62 -25.08
N SER A 146 3.66 0.80 -25.62
CA SER A 146 2.57 0.19 -24.85
C SER A 146 3.11 -0.83 -23.84
N ASP A 147 4.01 -1.70 -24.27
CA ASP A 147 4.64 -2.70 -23.41
C ASP A 147 5.47 -2.05 -22.29
N TRP A 148 6.16 -0.94 -22.61
CA TRP A 148 6.89 -0.17 -21.61
C TRP A 148 5.98 0.50 -20.59
N ALA A 149 4.85 1.05 -21.04
CA ALA A 149 3.85 1.65 -20.16
C ALA A 149 3.27 0.60 -19.17
N LEU A 150 2.97 -0.61 -19.67
CA LEU A 150 2.50 -1.72 -18.85
C LEU A 150 3.54 -2.14 -17.81
N ARG A 151 4.81 -2.26 -18.19
CA ARG A 151 5.91 -2.55 -17.24
C ARG A 151 6.04 -1.47 -16.18
N ASN A 152 5.90 -0.20 -16.56
CA ASN A 152 5.92 0.89 -15.59
C ASN A 152 4.77 0.77 -14.58
N GLN A 153 3.58 0.44 -15.04
CA GLN A 153 2.41 0.23 -14.17
C GLN A 153 2.64 -0.92 -13.18
N GLN A 154 3.24 -2.02 -13.62
CA GLN A 154 3.56 -3.17 -12.78
C GLN A 154 4.76 -2.96 -11.85
N ASN A 155 5.53 -1.89 -12.05
CA ASN A 155 6.76 -1.61 -11.32
C ASN A 155 6.65 -0.36 -10.44
N GLN A 156 5.49 -0.09 -9.89
CA GLN A 156 5.25 1.06 -9.00
C GLN A 156 4.46 0.68 -7.76
N LEU A 157 4.75 1.39 -6.68
CA LEU A 157 4.00 1.37 -5.43
C LEU A 157 3.56 2.80 -5.11
N VAL A 158 2.26 3.01 -4.96
CA VAL A 158 1.71 4.30 -4.53
C VAL A 158 1.68 4.34 -3.00
N VAL A 159 2.21 5.41 -2.43
CA VAL A 159 2.12 5.69 -0.99
C VAL A 159 1.15 6.84 -0.81
N GLU A 160 0.11 6.63 -0.04
CA GLU A 160 -0.95 7.62 0.21
C GLU A 160 -1.20 7.83 1.70
N THR A 161 -1.75 8.99 2.06
CA THR A 161 -2.35 9.19 3.38
C THR A 161 -3.62 8.35 3.50
N ASP A 162 -3.88 7.78 4.68
CA ASP A 162 -5.10 7.02 4.99
C ASP A 162 -6.34 7.93 5.10
N ALA A 163 -6.13 9.21 5.31
CA ALA A 163 -7.17 10.22 5.47
C ALA A 163 -6.82 11.48 4.68
N LYS A 164 -7.79 12.36 4.53
CA LYS A 164 -7.57 13.70 4.01
C LYS A 164 -6.47 14.42 4.79
N ALA A 165 -5.44 14.86 4.09
CA ALA A 165 -4.38 15.70 4.65
C ALA A 165 -4.47 17.13 4.08
N PRO A 166 -3.97 18.14 4.78
CA PRO A 166 -3.79 19.48 4.23
C PRO A 166 -2.91 19.44 2.97
N ASP A 167 -3.17 20.32 2.03
CA ASP A 167 -2.39 20.43 0.79
C ASP A 167 -0.89 20.64 1.11
N GLY A 168 -0.05 19.88 0.42
CA GLY A 168 1.39 19.94 0.59
C GLY A 168 1.95 19.25 1.84
N VAL A 169 1.11 18.67 2.68
CA VAL A 169 1.56 17.93 3.87
C VAL A 169 1.73 16.44 3.54
N LEU A 170 2.90 15.90 3.87
CA LEU A 170 3.20 14.47 3.86
C LEU A 170 3.41 14.01 5.31
N PRO A 171 2.38 13.46 5.98
CA PRO A 171 2.45 13.15 7.41
C PRO A 171 3.54 12.14 7.79
N TRP A 172 3.93 11.25 6.85
CA TRP A 172 5.01 10.28 7.04
C TRP A 172 6.41 10.89 6.83
N PHE A 173 6.51 12.18 6.46
CA PHE A 173 7.76 12.87 6.27
C PHE A 173 7.75 14.21 7.02
N PRO A 174 7.98 14.20 8.34
CA PRO A 174 7.75 15.35 9.22
C PRO A 174 8.66 16.54 8.95
N GLY A 175 9.73 16.39 8.21
CA GLY A 175 10.61 17.49 7.77
C GLY A 175 10.31 18.03 6.38
N PHE A 176 9.20 17.58 5.74
CA PHE A 176 8.90 17.97 4.36
C PHE A 176 8.66 19.48 4.22
N ASN A 177 9.47 20.12 3.40
CA ASN A 177 9.31 21.52 3.02
C ASN A 177 9.96 21.78 1.65
N ALA A 178 9.69 22.95 1.04
CA ALA A 178 10.12 23.25 -0.31
C ALA A 178 11.61 23.68 -0.43
N GLU A 179 12.27 23.98 0.68
CA GLU A 179 13.63 24.55 0.68
C GLU A 179 14.70 23.47 0.80
N ASP A 180 14.65 22.65 1.84
CA ASP A 180 15.69 21.68 2.17
C ASP A 180 15.15 20.30 2.59
N GLY A 181 13.88 20.22 2.94
CA GLY A 181 13.20 19.00 3.40
C GLY A 181 12.29 18.39 2.35
N TYR A 182 12.70 18.26 1.09
CA TYR A 182 11.88 17.68 0.01
C TYR A 182 12.46 16.35 -0.50
N LEU A 183 11.57 15.52 -1.04
CA LEU A 183 11.94 14.29 -1.70
C LEU A 183 12.37 14.56 -3.15
N ARG A 184 13.44 13.90 -3.58
CA ARG A 184 13.92 13.94 -4.97
C ARG A 184 13.63 12.66 -5.68
N ILE A 185 13.51 12.72 -6.99
CA ILE A 185 13.47 11.52 -7.84
C ILE A 185 14.77 10.73 -7.64
N GLY A 186 14.63 9.45 -7.30
CA GLY A 186 15.74 8.55 -6.97
C GLY A 186 16.04 8.41 -5.48
N ASP A 187 15.47 9.25 -4.61
CA ASP A 187 15.62 9.08 -3.15
C ASP A 187 15.00 7.76 -2.70
N LYS A 188 15.55 7.18 -1.64
CA LYS A 188 15.03 5.99 -0.96
C LYS A 188 14.34 6.38 0.32
N LEU A 189 13.23 5.71 0.62
CA LEU A 189 12.55 5.83 1.90
C LEU A 189 12.94 4.66 2.79
N ASN A 190 13.14 4.94 4.09
CA ASN A 190 13.45 3.94 5.09
C ASN A 190 12.60 4.17 6.34
N GLY A 191 12.09 3.09 6.92
CA GLY A 191 11.27 3.14 8.13
C GLY A 191 9.84 3.61 7.92
N LEU A 192 9.39 3.79 6.67
CA LEU A 192 7.99 4.10 6.38
C LEU A 192 7.15 2.83 6.56
N GLU A 193 6.09 2.92 7.36
CA GLU A 193 5.16 1.83 7.64
C GLU A 193 3.76 2.16 7.15
N GLY A 194 3.03 1.13 6.70
CA GLY A 194 1.65 1.27 6.26
C GLY A 194 0.99 -0.08 5.97
N ALA A 195 -0.34 -0.06 5.84
CA ALA A 195 -1.06 -1.21 5.34
C ALA A 195 -0.96 -1.27 3.81
N LEU A 196 -0.63 -2.44 3.29
CA LEU A 196 -0.54 -2.68 1.86
C LEU A 196 -1.91 -3.12 1.33
N GLY A 197 -2.38 -2.51 0.27
CA GLY A 197 -3.65 -2.87 -0.37
C GLY A 197 -3.68 -2.52 -1.83
N TYR A 198 -4.68 -3.02 -2.52
CA TYR A 198 -4.96 -2.69 -3.92
C TYR A 198 -6.01 -1.58 -4.00
N SER A 199 -5.86 -0.67 -4.95
CA SER A 199 -6.85 0.37 -5.23
C SER A 199 -6.88 0.71 -6.72
N TYR A 200 -8.02 0.48 -7.38
CA TYR A 200 -8.28 0.90 -8.78
C TYR A 200 -7.18 0.55 -9.79
N ASN A 201 -6.57 -0.64 -9.71
CA ASN A 201 -5.45 -1.07 -10.56
C ASN A 201 -4.17 -0.21 -10.41
N LEU A 202 -3.97 0.38 -9.25
CA LEU A 202 -2.76 1.10 -8.86
C LEU A 202 -1.91 0.24 -7.93
#